data_3e7f8f35c846599db8ea0f5afa462b9e
#
_entry.id   3e7f8f35c846599db8ea0f5afa462b9e
#
_cell.length_a   1.000
_cell.length_b   1.000
_cell.length_c   1.000
_cell.angle_alpha   90.00
_cell.angle_beta   90.00
_cell.angle_gamma   90.00
#
_symmetry.space_group_name_H-M   'P 1'
#
loop_
_entity.id
_entity.type
_entity.pdbx_description
1 polymer ?
#
loop_
_entity_poly.entity_id
_entity_poly.type
_entity_poly.pdbx_seq_one_letter_code
_entity_poly.pdbx_strand_id
1 'polypeptide(L)'
;MKNIFAYTIAVVAAVIACNTTTAQTVTLDYYFNHETTRDSAGNLHRFHYTWEDKKQSGYSTWGEILRSKGAVINSLEAAPTQQNLKGTDIYIIVDPDTQKETANPNYIQLQDVTAIRQWVKDGGVLVLLANDSANVEMEHLNTLSQAFGITFNNDDYHKVDGNHFEMGAFYIPAGHPVFKTARKIYLKELSTLTIKAPAEAVFKDGDKIIIAVSHYGKGTVFAVGDPWIYNEYCNGRLPKEYDNDKAANDLSAWLIEQAKHNRHNNK
;
A
#
# COMPACT_ATOMS: atom_id res chain seq x y z
N MET A 1 46.93 1.82 66.69
CA MET A 1 46.23 2.63 65.67
C MET A 1 45.92 1.73 64.49
N LYS A 2 44.65 1.38 64.33
CA LYS A 2 44.17 0.49 63.18
C LYS A 2 43.42 1.36 62.23
N ASN A 3 43.92 1.53 60.99
CA ASN A 3 43.26 2.26 59.92
C ASN A 3 42.23 1.32 59.28
N ILE A 4 40.97 1.70 59.36
CA ILE A 4 39.86 1.04 58.61
C ILE A 4 39.66 1.80 57.33
N PHE A 5 39.98 1.17 56.18
CA PHE A 5 39.62 1.67 54.85
C PHE A 5 38.18 1.26 54.52
N ALA A 6 37.31 2.24 54.39
CA ALA A 6 35.95 2.02 53.92
C ALA A 6 35.94 2.08 52.35
N TYR A 7 35.61 0.98 51.71
CA TYR A 7 35.38 0.93 50.26
C TYR A 7 33.92 1.28 49.99
N THR A 8 33.70 2.41 49.30
CA THR A 8 32.38 2.79 48.81
C THR A 8 32.16 2.12 47.45
N ILE A 9 31.24 1.15 47.37
CA ILE A 9 30.84 0.52 46.11
C ILE A 9 29.76 1.41 45.49
N ALA A 10 30.09 2.07 44.37
CA ALA A 10 29.11 2.79 43.55
C ALA A 10 28.39 1.78 42.63
N VAL A 11 27.12 1.54 42.92
CA VAL A 11 26.25 0.75 42.00
C VAL A 11 25.75 1.67 40.90
N VAL A 12 26.27 1.51 39.69
CA VAL A 12 25.76 2.18 38.48
C VAL A 12 24.56 1.38 37.98
N ALA A 13 23.35 1.86 38.24
CA ALA A 13 22.13 1.32 37.63
C ALA A 13 22.05 1.74 36.15
N ALA A 14 22.36 0.85 35.25
CA ALA A 14 22.12 1.04 33.83
C ALA A 14 20.60 0.97 33.55
N VAL A 15 19.97 2.10 33.33
CA VAL A 15 18.58 2.17 32.83
C VAL A 15 18.60 1.78 31.38
N ILE A 16 18.25 0.52 31.10
CA ILE A 16 17.97 0.06 29.71
C ILE A 16 16.63 0.67 29.31
N ALA A 17 16.68 1.77 28.55
CA ALA A 17 15.50 2.29 27.88
C ALA A 17 15.04 1.28 26.84
N CYS A 18 14.05 0.47 27.20
CA CYS A 18 13.38 -0.43 26.28
C CYS A 18 12.54 0.45 25.32
N ASN A 19 13.10 0.79 24.17
CA ASN A 19 12.34 1.42 23.09
C ASN A 19 11.31 0.40 22.57
N THR A 20 10.12 0.39 23.13
CA THR A 20 8.98 -0.35 22.58
C THR A 20 8.61 0.29 21.24
N THR A 21 9.13 -0.22 20.16
CA THR A 21 8.64 0.13 18.82
C THR A 21 7.21 -0.40 18.72
N THR A 22 6.24 0.51 18.76
CA THR A 22 4.84 0.13 18.50
C THR A 22 4.71 -0.40 17.08
N ALA A 23 4.04 -1.55 16.93
CA ALA A 23 3.73 -2.12 15.63
C ALA A 23 2.98 -1.10 14.76
N GLN A 24 3.25 -1.07 13.45
CA GLN A 24 2.47 -0.27 12.51
C GLN A 24 1.16 -0.98 12.18
N THR A 25 0.07 -0.21 12.13
CA THR A 25 -1.24 -0.70 11.73
C THR A 25 -1.46 -0.41 10.24
N VAL A 26 -1.69 -1.46 9.46
CA VAL A 26 -2.02 -1.41 8.03
C VAL A 26 -3.49 -1.72 7.86
N THR A 27 -4.24 -0.76 7.35
CA THR A 27 -5.68 -0.88 7.11
C THR A 27 -5.95 -0.93 5.61
N LEU A 28 -6.57 -2.02 5.18
CA LEU A 28 -7.05 -2.19 3.82
C LEU A 28 -8.47 -1.66 3.72
N ASP A 29 -8.74 -0.83 2.73
CA ASP A 29 -10.10 -0.42 2.41
C ASP A 29 -10.93 -1.62 1.96
N TYR A 30 -12.14 -1.73 2.47
CA TYR A 30 -13.18 -2.61 1.99
C TYR A 30 -14.54 -1.87 1.97
N TYR A 31 -14.47 -0.58 1.70
CA TYR A 31 -15.67 0.26 1.52
C TYR A 31 -15.83 0.70 0.07
N PHE A 32 -14.76 1.12 -0.58
CA PHE A 32 -14.78 1.52 -1.99
C PHE A 32 -14.65 0.32 -2.93
N ASN A 33 -13.90 -0.72 -2.54
CA ASN A 33 -13.93 -2.04 -3.12
C ASN A 33 -14.59 -2.99 -2.12
N HIS A 34 -15.84 -3.41 -2.36
CA HIS A 34 -16.60 -4.25 -1.43
C HIS A 34 -17.33 -5.39 -2.13
N GLU A 35 -16.69 -5.93 -3.14
CA GLU A 35 -17.20 -7.06 -3.87
C GLU A 35 -17.42 -8.28 -2.98
N THR A 36 -18.42 -9.06 -3.32
CA THR A 36 -18.75 -10.29 -2.62
C THR A 36 -18.94 -11.46 -3.59
N THR A 37 -18.60 -12.65 -3.14
CA THR A 37 -18.85 -13.90 -3.86
C THR A 37 -19.54 -14.90 -2.97
N ARG A 38 -20.18 -15.94 -3.57
CA ARG A 38 -20.78 -17.04 -2.82
C ARG A 38 -19.90 -18.29 -2.89
N ASP A 39 -19.79 -18.99 -1.77
CA ASP A 39 -19.17 -20.31 -1.74
C ASP A 39 -20.13 -21.38 -2.29
N SER A 40 -19.66 -22.64 -2.34
CA SER A 40 -20.46 -23.79 -2.78
C SER A 40 -21.69 -24.08 -1.93
N ALA A 41 -21.73 -23.59 -0.68
CA ALA A 41 -22.85 -23.69 0.23
C ALA A 41 -23.83 -22.50 0.12
N GLY A 42 -23.52 -21.51 -0.73
CA GLY A 42 -24.31 -20.30 -0.94
C GLY A 42 -24.02 -19.16 0.05
N ASN A 43 -23.05 -19.31 0.97
CA ASN A 43 -22.69 -18.25 1.91
C ASN A 43 -21.95 -17.12 1.20
N LEU A 44 -22.26 -15.89 1.59
CA LEU A 44 -21.62 -14.70 1.07
C LEU A 44 -20.28 -14.47 1.76
N HIS A 45 -19.23 -14.20 0.95
CA HIS A 45 -17.90 -13.89 1.43
C HIS A 45 -17.39 -12.63 0.75
N ARG A 46 -16.53 -11.88 1.45
CA ARG A 46 -15.76 -10.79 0.85
C ARG A 46 -14.85 -11.36 -0.24
N PHE A 47 -14.70 -10.61 -1.31
CA PHE A 47 -14.01 -11.07 -2.50
C PHE A 47 -13.13 -9.94 -3.07
N HIS A 48 -12.16 -10.28 -3.92
CA HIS A 48 -11.11 -9.42 -4.44
C HIS A 48 -10.30 -8.69 -3.37
N TYR A 49 -9.01 -8.68 -3.53
CA TYR A 49 -7.98 -7.93 -2.78
C TYR A 49 -8.12 -7.95 -1.24
N THR A 50 -8.82 -8.92 -0.65
CA THR A 50 -8.99 -9.01 0.80
C THR A 50 -7.89 -9.81 1.48
N TRP A 51 -7.61 -9.53 2.76
CA TRP A 51 -6.57 -10.22 3.53
C TRP A 51 -6.87 -11.70 3.78
N GLU A 52 -8.12 -12.08 3.85
CA GLU A 52 -8.56 -13.45 4.06
C GLU A 52 -8.67 -14.26 2.77
N ASP A 53 -8.78 -13.61 1.60
CA ASP A 53 -8.88 -14.31 0.33
C ASP A 53 -7.53 -14.92 -0.05
N LYS A 54 -7.51 -16.26 -0.11
CA LYS A 54 -6.35 -17.08 -0.49
C LYS A 54 -6.34 -17.44 -1.98
N LYS A 55 -7.37 -17.03 -2.71
CA LYS A 55 -7.45 -17.26 -4.15
C LYS A 55 -6.55 -16.27 -4.90
N GLN A 56 -6.60 -16.34 -6.21
CA GLN A 56 -5.71 -15.61 -7.12
C GLN A 56 -5.69 -14.11 -6.86
N SER A 57 -6.85 -13.47 -6.78
CA SER A 57 -7.00 -12.03 -6.61
C SER A 57 -6.95 -11.53 -5.16
N GLY A 58 -6.73 -12.44 -4.18
CA GLY A 58 -6.63 -12.06 -2.77
C GLY A 58 -5.29 -11.45 -2.40
N TYR A 59 -5.25 -10.79 -1.25
CA TYR A 59 -4.05 -10.18 -0.67
C TYR A 59 -3.52 -10.96 0.55
N SER A 60 -3.90 -12.24 0.73
CA SER A 60 -3.45 -13.02 1.90
C SER A 60 -1.93 -13.15 1.95
N THR A 61 -1.26 -13.34 0.82
CA THR A 61 0.21 -13.41 0.75
C THR A 61 0.86 -12.08 1.15
N TRP A 62 0.35 -10.96 0.64
CA TRP A 62 0.84 -9.64 1.02
C TRP A 62 0.60 -9.34 2.50
N GLY A 63 -0.57 -9.73 3.02
CA GLY A 63 -0.89 -9.63 4.45
C GLY A 63 0.09 -10.42 5.33
N GLU A 64 0.50 -11.62 4.93
CA GLU A 64 1.52 -12.41 5.63
C GLU A 64 2.90 -11.74 5.58
N ILE A 65 3.29 -11.15 4.46
CA ILE A 65 4.53 -10.37 4.33
C ILE A 65 4.51 -9.18 5.32
N LEU A 66 3.42 -8.43 5.40
CA LEU A 66 3.28 -7.31 6.34
C LEU A 66 3.38 -7.78 7.81
N ARG A 67 2.66 -8.87 8.17
CA ARG A 67 2.74 -9.46 9.51
C ARG A 67 4.15 -9.94 9.86
N SER A 68 4.85 -10.55 8.91
CA SER A 68 6.24 -11.00 9.13
C SER A 68 7.20 -9.86 9.46
N LYS A 69 6.85 -8.63 9.06
CA LYS A 69 7.59 -7.39 9.39
C LYS A 69 7.10 -6.73 10.69
N GLY A 70 6.20 -7.38 11.42
CA GLY A 70 5.67 -6.92 12.69
C GLY A 70 4.50 -5.94 12.57
N ALA A 71 3.89 -5.79 11.40
CA ALA A 71 2.69 -4.99 11.24
C ALA A 71 1.43 -5.72 11.75
N VAL A 72 0.46 -4.95 12.24
CA VAL A 72 -0.90 -5.40 12.48
C VAL A 72 -1.73 -5.03 11.25
N ILE A 73 -2.50 -5.96 10.72
CA ILE A 73 -3.36 -5.71 9.56
C ILE A 73 -4.84 -5.80 9.94
N ASN A 74 -5.66 -4.95 9.37
CA ASN A 74 -7.12 -4.96 9.48
C ASN A 74 -7.78 -4.45 8.19
N SER A 75 -9.11 -4.40 8.16
CA SER A 75 -9.88 -3.82 7.06
C SER A 75 -10.83 -2.75 7.59
N LEU A 76 -11.13 -1.75 6.76
CA LEU A 76 -12.11 -0.70 7.01
C LEU A 76 -13.32 -0.91 6.09
N GLU A 77 -14.48 -1.20 6.68
CA GLU A 77 -15.74 -1.48 5.95
C GLU A 77 -16.72 -0.29 5.97
N ALA A 78 -16.23 0.87 6.32
CA ALA A 78 -17.02 2.10 6.38
C ALA A 78 -16.27 3.25 5.69
N ALA A 79 -17.02 4.26 5.24
CA ALA A 79 -16.43 5.47 4.69
C ALA A 79 -15.32 6.03 5.60
N PRO A 80 -14.15 6.39 5.06
CA PRO A 80 -13.04 6.88 5.86
C PRO A 80 -13.38 8.21 6.53
N THR A 81 -13.11 8.27 7.82
CA THR A 81 -13.25 9.49 8.64
C THR A 81 -11.99 9.68 9.48
N GLN A 82 -11.76 10.88 9.98
CA GLN A 82 -10.65 11.10 10.93
C GLN A 82 -10.74 10.19 12.17
N GLN A 83 -11.95 9.81 12.57
CA GLN A 83 -12.17 8.96 13.73
C GLN A 83 -11.81 7.49 13.46
N ASN A 84 -12.26 6.91 12.33
CA ASN A 84 -12.00 5.51 12.02
C ASN A 84 -10.61 5.24 11.41
N LEU A 85 -9.95 6.29 10.89
CA LEU A 85 -8.53 6.23 10.51
C LEU A 85 -7.58 6.48 11.71
N LYS A 86 -8.12 6.83 12.88
CA LYS A 86 -7.30 7.01 14.08
C LYS A 86 -6.65 5.68 14.49
N GLY A 87 -5.32 5.67 14.58
CA GLY A 87 -4.54 4.46 14.89
C GLY A 87 -4.14 3.64 13.66
N THR A 88 -4.59 4.03 12.46
CA THR A 88 -4.06 3.52 11.20
C THR A 88 -2.80 4.29 10.83
N ASP A 89 -1.74 3.59 10.45
CA ASP A 89 -0.48 4.18 9.97
C ASP A 89 -0.36 4.15 8.47
N ILE A 90 -0.86 3.06 7.86
CA ILE A 90 -0.86 2.84 6.41
C ILE A 90 -2.30 2.48 6.02
N TYR A 91 -2.89 3.25 5.11
CA TYR A 91 -4.21 3.01 4.55
C TYR A 91 -4.10 2.71 3.07
N ILE A 92 -4.66 1.57 2.66
CA ILE A 92 -4.58 1.06 1.28
C ILE A 92 -5.96 1.12 0.67
N ILE A 93 -6.11 1.88 -0.40
CA ILE A 93 -7.28 1.87 -1.28
C ILE A 93 -6.85 1.15 -2.56
N VAL A 94 -7.60 0.11 -2.92
CA VAL A 94 -7.33 -0.70 -4.09
C VAL A 94 -8.59 -0.79 -4.92
N ASP A 95 -8.46 -0.55 -6.22
CA ASP A 95 -9.44 -0.86 -7.27
C ASP A 95 -10.88 -0.54 -6.85
N PRO A 96 -11.25 0.74 -6.61
CA PRO A 96 -12.61 1.12 -6.27
C PRO A 96 -13.62 0.60 -7.30
N ASP A 97 -14.70 -0.01 -6.81
CA ASP A 97 -15.70 -0.72 -7.62
C ASP A 97 -16.40 0.17 -8.64
N THR A 98 -16.57 -0.37 -9.82
CA THR A 98 -17.48 0.15 -10.84
C THR A 98 -18.88 -0.48 -10.70
N GLN A 99 -19.86 0.05 -11.43
CA GLN A 99 -21.21 -0.55 -11.50
C GLN A 99 -21.23 -1.94 -12.18
N LYS A 100 -20.15 -2.37 -12.82
CA LYS A 100 -20.01 -3.72 -13.39
C LYS A 100 -19.74 -4.77 -12.32
N GLU A 101 -19.05 -4.37 -11.25
CA GLU A 101 -18.61 -5.26 -10.16
C GLU A 101 -19.62 -5.25 -9.02
N THR A 102 -20.09 -4.07 -8.66
CA THR A 102 -21.05 -3.87 -7.58
C THR A 102 -22.21 -3.02 -8.06
N ALA A 103 -23.45 -3.50 -7.85
CA ALA A 103 -24.65 -2.82 -8.35
C ALA A 103 -24.81 -1.38 -7.82
N ASN A 104 -24.35 -1.11 -6.59
CA ASN A 104 -24.38 0.19 -5.94
C ASN A 104 -23.01 0.47 -5.32
N PRO A 105 -21.99 0.86 -6.11
CA PRO A 105 -20.66 1.10 -5.58
C PRO A 105 -20.62 2.34 -4.68
N ASN A 106 -19.74 2.29 -3.70
CA ASN A 106 -19.46 3.42 -2.84
C ASN A 106 -18.41 4.33 -3.51
N TYR A 107 -18.85 5.44 -4.05
CA TYR A 107 -17.93 6.40 -4.68
C TYR A 107 -17.25 7.28 -3.64
N ILE A 108 -15.97 7.60 -3.85
CA ILE A 108 -15.21 8.52 -3.01
C ILE A 108 -15.86 9.92 -3.07
N GLN A 109 -16.32 10.44 -1.94
CA GLN A 109 -16.96 11.72 -1.81
C GLN A 109 -15.99 12.81 -1.30
N LEU A 110 -16.33 14.09 -1.48
CA LEU A 110 -15.48 15.21 -1.01
C LEU A 110 -15.19 15.17 0.50
N GLN A 111 -16.11 14.62 1.28
CA GLN A 111 -15.90 14.41 2.72
C GLN A 111 -14.82 13.36 3.00
N ASP A 112 -14.76 12.29 2.20
CA ASP A 112 -13.75 11.24 2.31
C ASP A 112 -12.37 11.78 1.92
N VAL A 113 -12.32 12.55 0.82
CA VAL A 113 -11.11 13.27 0.39
C VAL A 113 -10.61 14.18 1.50
N THR A 114 -11.51 14.94 2.16
CA THR A 114 -11.15 15.85 3.25
C THR A 114 -10.57 15.09 4.44
N ALA A 115 -11.20 13.98 4.82
CA ALA A 115 -10.77 13.14 5.94
C ALA A 115 -9.38 12.48 5.67
N ILE A 116 -9.24 11.86 4.50
CA ILE A 116 -7.99 11.18 4.09
C ILE A 116 -6.88 12.22 3.94
N ARG A 117 -7.15 13.36 3.30
CA ARG A 117 -6.16 14.43 3.10
C ARG A 117 -5.63 14.96 4.43
N GLN A 118 -6.52 15.17 5.42
CA GLN A 118 -6.10 15.62 6.74
C GLN A 118 -5.29 14.54 7.44
N TRP A 119 -5.71 13.27 7.37
CA TRP A 119 -5.01 12.15 7.96
C TRP A 119 -3.59 11.96 7.36
N VAL A 120 -3.45 12.09 6.03
CA VAL A 120 -2.12 12.08 5.38
C VAL A 120 -1.29 13.28 5.86
N LYS A 121 -1.88 14.49 5.89
CA LYS A 121 -1.19 15.71 6.35
C LYS A 121 -0.61 15.55 7.75
N ASP A 122 -1.27 14.77 8.61
CA ASP A 122 -0.88 14.51 9.99
C ASP A 122 0.12 13.33 10.14
N GLY A 123 0.55 12.70 9.03
CA GLY A 123 1.61 11.70 9.01
C GLY A 123 1.19 10.31 8.53
N GLY A 124 -0.05 10.12 8.07
CA GLY A 124 -0.51 8.86 7.49
C GLY A 124 0.22 8.51 6.18
N VAL A 125 0.32 7.23 5.89
CA VAL A 125 0.85 6.71 4.61
C VAL A 125 -0.31 6.14 3.81
N LEU A 126 -0.67 6.83 2.72
CA LEU A 126 -1.74 6.40 1.80
C LEU A 126 -1.14 5.59 0.65
N VAL A 127 -1.78 4.47 0.33
CA VAL A 127 -1.44 3.63 -0.84
C VAL A 127 -2.65 3.61 -1.76
N LEU A 128 -2.46 4.03 -3.01
CA LEU A 128 -3.48 4.01 -4.05
C LEU A 128 -3.04 3.01 -5.13
N LEU A 129 -3.79 1.94 -5.24
CA LEU A 129 -3.63 0.91 -6.27
C LEU A 129 -4.87 0.98 -7.16
N ALA A 130 -4.73 1.54 -8.36
CA ALA A 130 -5.83 1.60 -9.31
C ALA A 130 -5.90 0.32 -10.15
N ASN A 131 -6.48 0.40 -11.32
CA ASN A 131 -6.51 -0.62 -12.36
C ASN A 131 -6.56 0.10 -13.72
N ASP A 132 -6.70 -0.64 -14.83
CA ASP A 132 -6.98 -0.02 -16.12
C ASP A 132 -8.34 0.69 -16.12
N SER A 133 -8.53 1.58 -17.07
CA SER A 133 -9.71 2.44 -17.14
C SER A 133 -11.05 1.73 -17.34
N ALA A 134 -11.04 0.44 -17.68
CA ALA A 134 -12.25 -0.35 -17.87
C ALA A 134 -12.74 -1.02 -16.58
N ASN A 135 -11.84 -1.17 -15.60
CA ASN A 135 -12.03 -1.98 -14.40
C ASN A 135 -12.02 -1.21 -13.09
N VAL A 136 -11.61 0.05 -13.06
CA VAL A 136 -11.59 0.87 -11.84
C VAL A 136 -12.56 2.05 -11.94
N GLU A 137 -13.16 2.46 -10.85
CA GLU A 137 -13.90 3.72 -10.75
C GLU A 137 -12.93 4.91 -10.70
N MET A 138 -12.54 5.40 -11.87
CA MET A 138 -11.45 6.34 -12.08
C MET A 138 -11.81 7.78 -11.70
N GLU A 139 -13.05 8.22 -11.89
CA GLU A 139 -13.45 9.61 -11.73
C GLU A 139 -13.31 10.10 -10.29
N HIS A 140 -13.91 9.35 -9.37
CA HIS A 140 -13.88 9.69 -7.95
C HIS A 140 -12.54 9.33 -7.29
N LEU A 141 -11.86 8.26 -7.75
CA LEU A 141 -10.50 7.98 -7.35
C LEU A 141 -9.56 9.14 -7.68
N ASN A 142 -9.71 9.73 -8.88
CA ASN A 142 -8.94 10.89 -9.29
C ASN A 142 -9.30 12.16 -8.48
N THR A 143 -10.52 12.29 -7.97
CA THR A 143 -10.86 13.38 -7.04
C THR A 143 -10.00 13.30 -5.76
N LEU A 144 -9.71 12.11 -5.27
CA LEU A 144 -8.81 11.92 -4.12
C LEU A 144 -7.33 12.09 -4.51
N SER A 145 -6.86 11.41 -5.56
CA SER A 145 -5.44 11.36 -5.90
C SER A 145 -4.89 12.73 -6.33
N GLN A 146 -5.73 13.56 -6.99
CA GLN A 146 -5.39 14.91 -7.39
C GLN A 146 -5.12 15.85 -6.21
N ALA A 147 -5.68 15.58 -5.03
CA ALA A 147 -5.36 16.32 -3.81
C ALA A 147 -3.88 16.20 -3.40
N PHE A 148 -3.20 15.18 -3.94
CA PHE A 148 -1.77 14.89 -3.71
C PHE A 148 -0.90 15.11 -4.95
N GLY A 149 -1.46 15.67 -6.02
CA GLY A 149 -0.73 15.94 -7.25
C GLY A 149 -0.61 14.76 -8.20
N ILE A 150 -1.41 13.70 -8.03
CA ILE A 150 -1.39 12.49 -8.85
C ILE A 150 -2.71 12.39 -9.61
N THR A 151 -2.65 12.00 -10.87
CA THR A 151 -3.83 11.68 -11.70
C THR A 151 -3.58 10.35 -12.39
N PHE A 152 -4.47 9.39 -12.22
CA PHE A 152 -4.50 8.16 -12.98
C PHE A 152 -5.08 8.47 -14.36
N ASN A 153 -4.37 8.07 -15.42
CA ASN A 153 -4.81 8.32 -16.79
C ASN A 153 -5.87 7.31 -17.20
N ASN A 154 -6.75 7.74 -18.09
CA ASN A 154 -7.77 6.86 -18.65
C ASN A 154 -7.16 6.06 -19.81
N ASP A 155 -6.24 5.17 -19.52
CA ASP A 155 -5.54 4.31 -20.48
C ASP A 155 -5.45 2.85 -19.99
N ASP A 156 -4.93 1.99 -20.85
CA ASP A 156 -4.72 0.56 -20.63
C ASP A 156 -3.33 0.26 -21.19
N TYR A 157 -2.31 0.45 -20.34
CA TYR A 157 -0.92 0.31 -20.71
C TYR A 157 -0.41 -1.09 -20.40
N HIS A 158 0.45 -1.66 -21.25
CA HIS A 158 0.91 -3.05 -21.18
C HIS A 158 -0.25 -4.07 -21.15
N LYS A 159 -1.14 -3.96 -22.16
CA LYS A 159 -2.18 -4.97 -22.39
C LYS A 159 -1.54 -6.32 -22.66
N VAL A 160 -1.88 -7.32 -21.84
CA VAL A 160 -1.30 -8.66 -21.92
C VAL A 160 -2.30 -9.62 -22.57
N ASP A 161 -1.86 -10.37 -23.57
CA ASP A 161 -2.65 -11.43 -24.20
C ASP A 161 -2.27 -12.80 -23.63
N GLY A 162 -3.23 -13.49 -23.06
CA GLY A 162 -3.06 -14.82 -22.50
C GLY A 162 -1.96 -14.92 -21.43
N ASN A 163 -0.99 -15.81 -21.63
CA ASN A 163 0.14 -16.04 -20.71
C ASN A 163 1.46 -15.42 -21.24
N HIS A 164 1.36 -14.42 -22.11
CA HIS A 164 2.53 -13.68 -22.61
C HIS A 164 3.04 -12.67 -21.55
N PHE A 165 3.54 -13.19 -20.44
CA PHE A 165 3.97 -12.41 -19.27
C PHE A 165 4.99 -11.33 -19.61
N GLU A 166 5.80 -11.51 -20.66
CA GLU A 166 6.78 -10.53 -21.14
C GLU A 166 6.13 -9.21 -21.59
N MET A 167 4.85 -9.22 -21.98
CA MET A 167 4.11 -8.01 -22.36
C MET A 167 3.81 -7.09 -21.14
N GLY A 168 3.80 -7.65 -19.93
CA GLY A 168 3.64 -6.90 -18.68
C GLY A 168 4.93 -6.80 -17.86
N ALA A 169 6.09 -7.06 -18.48
CA ALA A 169 7.37 -7.05 -17.77
C ALA A 169 7.93 -5.63 -17.62
N PHE A 170 8.33 -5.27 -16.40
CA PHE A 170 9.04 -4.03 -16.08
C PHE A 170 10.37 -4.34 -15.40
N TYR A 171 11.42 -3.60 -15.78
CA TYR A 171 12.76 -3.81 -15.27
C TYR A 171 13.15 -2.70 -14.28
N ILE A 172 13.31 -3.08 -13.02
CA ILE A 172 13.65 -2.15 -11.95
C ILE A 172 15.14 -1.88 -11.92
N PRO A 173 15.58 -0.62 -12.04
CA PRO A 173 16.99 -0.28 -12.00
C PRO A 173 17.60 -0.53 -10.62
N ALA A 174 18.90 -0.83 -10.58
CA ALA A 174 19.64 -0.90 -9.33
C ALA A 174 19.57 0.45 -8.58
N GLY A 175 19.45 0.40 -7.24
CA GLY A 175 19.36 1.60 -6.42
C GLY A 175 17.97 2.25 -6.38
N HIS A 176 16.94 1.58 -6.91
CA HIS A 176 15.57 2.09 -6.84
C HIS A 176 15.15 2.44 -5.40
N PRO A 177 14.48 3.58 -5.16
CA PRO A 177 14.18 4.04 -3.79
C PRO A 177 13.24 3.10 -3.03
N VAL A 178 12.30 2.45 -3.70
CA VAL A 178 11.33 1.52 -3.11
C VAL A 178 11.80 0.08 -3.23
N PHE A 179 12.11 -0.38 -4.45
CA PHE A 179 12.44 -1.78 -4.73
C PHE A 179 13.94 -2.02 -4.61
N LYS A 180 14.35 -2.66 -3.51
CA LYS A 180 15.77 -2.90 -3.20
C LYS A 180 16.27 -4.22 -3.78
N THR A 181 15.41 -5.24 -3.79
CA THR A 181 15.77 -6.61 -4.18
C THR A 181 15.10 -7.07 -5.47
N ALA A 182 13.90 -6.61 -5.78
CA ALA A 182 13.21 -6.89 -7.03
C ALA A 182 13.93 -6.25 -8.23
N ARG A 183 13.97 -6.97 -9.37
CA ARG A 183 14.62 -6.51 -10.61
C ARG A 183 13.71 -6.61 -11.83
N LYS A 184 12.89 -7.65 -11.93
CA LYS A 184 11.90 -7.83 -12.99
C LYS A 184 10.55 -8.07 -12.36
N ILE A 185 9.61 -7.15 -12.56
CA ILE A 185 8.25 -7.24 -12.00
C ILE A 185 7.24 -7.32 -13.12
N TYR A 186 6.07 -7.82 -12.80
CA TYR A 186 4.95 -7.95 -13.70
C TYR A 186 3.82 -7.04 -13.23
N LEU A 187 3.42 -6.12 -14.09
CA LEU A 187 2.18 -5.35 -14.01
C LEU A 187 1.50 -5.45 -15.37
N LYS A 188 0.18 -5.52 -15.41
CA LYS A 188 -0.53 -5.61 -16.68
C LYS A 188 -1.73 -4.68 -16.70
N GLU A 189 -2.10 -4.25 -17.91
CA GLU A 189 -3.36 -3.54 -18.10
C GLU A 189 -3.52 -2.40 -17.10
N LEU A 190 -2.47 -1.59 -16.94
CA LEU A 190 -2.40 -0.57 -15.89
C LEU A 190 -2.74 0.82 -16.41
N SER A 191 -3.29 1.67 -15.55
CA SER A 191 -3.36 3.11 -15.77
C SER A 191 -2.00 3.75 -15.56
N THR A 192 -1.51 4.50 -16.55
CA THR A 192 -0.33 5.35 -16.36
C THR A 192 -0.67 6.58 -15.52
N LEU A 193 0.34 7.30 -15.06
CA LEU A 193 0.15 8.45 -14.18
C LEU A 193 0.54 9.77 -14.87
N THR A 194 -0.21 10.82 -14.58
CA THR A 194 0.20 12.22 -14.76
C THR A 194 0.39 12.85 -13.39
N ILE A 195 1.49 13.59 -13.20
CA ILE A 195 1.82 14.18 -11.90
C ILE A 195 2.08 15.67 -11.98
N LYS A 196 1.85 16.34 -10.87
CA LYS A 196 2.27 17.71 -10.57
C LYS A 196 2.78 17.80 -9.14
N ALA A 197 3.58 18.80 -8.82
CA ALA A 197 4.04 19.00 -7.44
C ALA A 197 2.85 18.94 -6.43
N PRO A 198 3.04 18.28 -5.27
CA PRO A 198 4.29 17.74 -4.73
C PRO A 198 4.62 16.29 -5.13
N ALA A 199 3.89 15.67 -6.08
CA ALA A 199 4.16 14.31 -6.52
C ALA A 199 5.41 14.22 -7.40
N GLU A 200 6.16 13.13 -7.23
CA GLU A 200 7.37 12.81 -7.98
C GLU A 200 7.25 11.42 -8.59
N ALA A 201 7.77 11.24 -9.81
CA ALA A 201 7.85 9.93 -10.44
C ALA A 201 9.01 9.14 -9.83
N VAL A 202 8.71 7.97 -9.27
CA VAL A 202 9.74 7.07 -8.73
C VAL A 202 10.05 5.91 -9.66
N PHE A 203 9.14 5.59 -10.58
CA PHE A 203 9.40 4.63 -11.64
C PHE A 203 8.72 5.06 -12.95
N LYS A 204 9.46 4.94 -14.05
CA LYS A 204 8.99 5.23 -15.40
C LYS A 204 9.35 4.10 -16.35
N ASP A 205 8.50 3.93 -17.36
CA ASP A 205 8.79 3.14 -18.54
C ASP A 205 8.76 4.07 -19.77
N GLY A 206 9.95 4.35 -20.33
CA GLY A 206 10.10 5.43 -21.31
C GLY A 206 9.68 6.79 -20.74
N ASP A 207 8.70 7.41 -21.38
CA ASP A 207 8.10 8.69 -20.95
C ASP A 207 6.89 8.50 -20.00
N LYS A 208 6.38 7.26 -19.87
CA LYS A 208 5.23 6.93 -19.04
C LYS A 208 5.60 6.83 -17.56
N ILE A 209 4.85 7.48 -16.70
CA ILE A 209 4.99 7.35 -15.25
C ILE A 209 4.13 6.17 -14.80
N ILE A 210 4.78 5.18 -14.17
CA ILE A 210 4.16 3.95 -13.69
C ILE A 210 3.90 4.01 -12.19
N ILE A 211 4.86 4.55 -11.43
CA ILE A 211 4.75 4.68 -9.97
C ILE A 211 5.13 6.10 -9.58
N ALA A 212 4.32 6.70 -8.72
CA ALA A 212 4.56 8.02 -8.15
C ALA A 212 4.52 7.99 -6.62
N VAL A 213 5.26 8.90 -5.99
CA VAL A 213 5.21 9.18 -4.56
C VAL A 213 4.94 10.66 -4.39
N SER A 214 4.12 11.01 -3.39
CA SER A 214 3.86 12.38 -3.02
C SER A 214 4.08 12.57 -1.52
N HIS A 215 4.79 13.63 -1.12
CA HIS A 215 4.92 14.03 0.26
C HIS A 215 3.97 15.18 0.54
N TYR A 216 3.00 14.96 1.44
CA TYR A 216 1.98 15.93 1.75
C TYR A 216 1.86 16.18 3.27
N GLY A 217 2.21 17.38 3.71
CA GLY A 217 2.36 17.67 5.13
C GLY A 217 3.44 16.82 5.76
N LYS A 218 3.07 15.96 6.72
CA LYS A 218 3.99 14.99 7.36
C LYS A 218 3.86 13.58 6.77
N GLY A 219 2.91 13.35 5.88
CA GLY A 219 2.58 12.04 5.36
C GLY A 219 3.11 11.79 3.96
N THR A 220 2.88 10.57 3.52
CA THR A 220 3.37 10.05 2.23
C THR A 220 2.23 9.37 1.48
N VAL A 221 2.18 9.56 0.17
CA VAL A 221 1.26 8.85 -0.73
C VAL A 221 2.06 8.06 -1.75
N PHE A 222 1.75 6.79 -1.92
CA PHE A 222 2.29 5.91 -2.96
C PHE A 222 1.17 5.58 -3.94
N ALA A 223 1.41 5.65 -5.24
CA ALA A 223 0.41 5.38 -6.25
C ALA A 223 0.97 4.56 -7.42
N VAL A 224 0.19 3.57 -7.87
CA VAL A 224 0.42 2.75 -9.05
C VAL A 224 -0.91 2.34 -9.67
N GLY A 225 -0.97 2.25 -10.99
CA GLY A 225 -2.21 2.01 -11.74
C GLY A 225 -2.60 0.54 -11.91
N ASP A 226 -2.17 -0.35 -11.02
CA ASP A 226 -2.45 -1.79 -11.05
C ASP A 226 -2.44 -2.35 -9.61
N PRO A 227 -3.38 -3.21 -9.21
CA PRO A 227 -3.35 -3.90 -7.92
C PRO A 227 -2.29 -5.01 -7.79
N TRP A 228 -1.42 -5.20 -8.68
CA TRP A 228 -0.32 -6.08 -9.11
C TRP A 228 0.36 -7.03 -8.09
N ILE A 229 0.17 -6.85 -6.78
CA ILE A 229 0.80 -7.67 -5.73
C ILE A 229 -0.17 -8.65 -5.07
N TYR A 230 -1.21 -9.05 -5.79
CA TYR A 230 -2.13 -10.07 -5.31
C TYR A 230 -1.56 -11.50 -5.46
N ASN A 231 -2.23 -12.45 -4.84
CA ASN A 231 -1.71 -13.79 -4.59
C ASN A 231 -1.16 -14.50 -5.82
N GLU A 232 -1.85 -14.43 -6.97
CA GLU A 232 -1.42 -15.17 -8.15
C GLU A 232 -0.06 -14.73 -8.69
N TYR A 233 0.35 -13.50 -8.40
CA TYR A 233 1.66 -12.98 -8.84
C TYR A 233 2.72 -13.02 -7.73
N CYS A 234 2.32 -13.12 -6.47
CA CYS A 234 3.25 -13.21 -5.34
C CYS A 234 3.54 -14.64 -4.88
N ASN A 235 2.76 -15.64 -5.30
CA ASN A 235 2.87 -17.01 -4.81
C ASN A 235 3.42 -18.05 -5.82
N GLY A 236 4.03 -17.58 -6.91
CA GLY A 236 4.75 -18.44 -7.84
C GLY A 236 4.00 -18.82 -9.13
N ARG A 237 2.87 -18.19 -9.49
CA ARG A 237 2.24 -18.36 -10.80
C ARG A 237 3.09 -17.78 -11.94
N LEU A 238 3.83 -16.70 -11.67
CA LEU A 238 4.72 -16.10 -12.65
C LEU A 238 5.94 -16.99 -12.94
N PRO A 239 6.52 -16.90 -14.15
CA PRO A 239 7.82 -17.49 -14.43
C PRO A 239 8.88 -17.05 -13.38
N LYS A 240 9.85 -17.93 -13.10
CA LYS A 240 10.83 -17.78 -11.99
C LYS A 240 11.70 -16.52 -12.05
N GLU A 241 11.80 -15.90 -13.22
CA GLU A 241 12.56 -14.67 -13.41
C GLU A 241 11.82 -13.40 -12.95
N TYR A 242 10.54 -13.50 -12.58
CA TYR A 242 9.78 -12.38 -12.02
C TYR A 242 9.89 -12.34 -10.50
N ASP A 243 10.01 -11.15 -9.98
CA ASP A 243 10.31 -10.82 -8.58
C ASP A 243 9.11 -10.14 -7.87
N ASN A 244 7.85 -10.44 -8.24
CA ASN A 244 6.69 -9.78 -7.61
C ASN A 244 6.59 -10.05 -6.10
N ASP A 245 6.98 -11.24 -5.64
CA ASP A 245 7.10 -11.59 -4.23
C ASP A 245 8.16 -10.71 -3.51
N LYS A 246 9.33 -10.53 -4.15
CA LYS A 246 10.36 -9.63 -3.62
C LYS A 246 9.92 -8.18 -3.65
N ALA A 247 9.19 -7.77 -4.70
CA ALA A 247 8.67 -6.42 -4.81
C ALA A 247 7.58 -6.13 -3.75
N ALA A 248 6.70 -7.09 -3.46
CA ALA A 248 5.76 -7.00 -2.35
C ALA A 248 6.48 -6.87 -0.99
N ASN A 249 7.57 -7.62 -0.80
CA ASN A 249 8.42 -7.54 0.40
C ASN A 249 9.14 -6.18 0.52
N ASP A 250 9.70 -5.68 -0.58
CA ASP A 250 10.39 -4.38 -0.64
C ASP A 250 9.41 -3.23 -0.38
N LEU A 251 8.24 -3.24 -1.04
CA LEU A 251 7.21 -2.22 -0.85
C LEU A 251 6.71 -2.23 0.60
N SER A 252 6.45 -3.40 1.17
CA SER A 252 6.03 -3.52 2.58
C SER A 252 7.06 -2.92 3.54
N ALA A 253 8.35 -3.20 3.31
CA ALA A 253 9.43 -2.64 4.12
C ALA A 253 9.47 -1.11 4.01
N TRP A 254 9.39 -0.59 2.79
CA TRP A 254 9.39 0.84 2.51
C TRP A 254 8.20 1.56 3.15
N LEU A 255 6.98 1.02 3.01
CA LEU A 255 5.76 1.59 3.62
C LEU A 255 5.87 1.66 5.15
N ILE A 256 6.36 0.61 5.79
CA ILE A 256 6.58 0.56 7.24
C ILE A 256 7.65 1.59 7.66
N GLU A 257 8.71 1.77 6.87
CA GLU A 257 9.73 2.77 7.12
C GLU A 257 9.16 4.19 7.01
N GLN A 258 8.35 4.49 5.98
CA GLN A 258 7.67 5.78 5.87
C GLN A 258 6.77 6.05 7.09
N ALA A 259 5.97 5.09 7.50
CA ALA A 259 5.08 5.23 8.66
C ALA A 259 5.86 5.49 9.97
N LYS A 260 7.01 4.83 10.17
CA LYS A 260 7.90 5.08 11.32
C LYS A 260 8.50 6.48 11.28
N HIS A 261 8.99 6.90 10.12
CA HIS A 261 9.57 8.22 9.93
C HIS A 261 8.55 9.32 10.22
N ASN A 262 7.35 9.19 9.67
CA ASN A 262 6.26 10.14 9.84
C ASN A 262 5.82 10.27 11.32
N ARG A 263 5.80 9.16 12.08
CA ARG A 263 5.51 9.17 13.53
C ARG A 263 6.59 9.88 14.35
N HIS A 264 7.86 9.74 13.98
CA HIS A 264 8.96 10.41 14.73
C HIS A 264 8.94 11.92 14.56
N ASN A 265 8.52 12.42 13.40
CA ASN A 265 8.35 13.84 13.12
C ASN A 265 7.10 14.46 13.80
N ASN A 266 6.31 13.63 14.52
CA ASN A 266 5.12 14.02 15.28
C ASN A 266 5.37 14.20 16.79
N LYS A 267 6.58 13.87 17.27
CA LYS A 267 7.02 14.06 18.67
C LYS A 267 7.90 15.29 18.81
#